data_3a3f2eacee0423f03305ec22dfaf9f98
#
_entry.id   3a3f2eacee0423f03305ec22dfaf9f98
#
_cell.length_a   1.000
_cell.length_b   1.000
_cell.length_c   1.000
_cell.angle_alpha   90.00
_cell.angle_beta   90.00
_cell.angle_gamma   90.00
#
_symmetry.space_group_name_H-M   'P 1'
#
loop_
_entity.id
_entity.type
_entity.pdbx_description
1 polymer ?
#
loop_
_entity_poly.entity_id
_entity_poly.type
_entity_poly.pdbx_seq_one_letter_code
_entity_poly.pdbx_strand_id
1 'polypeptide(L)'
;MLWIWVTIGAALGQTVRGAYQKKLKAPLGDLGASYVRFSYALPFAWAWVAGYAIWSGEPLPGVTFTFLAWTTVAGVMQIIFTVLLVTMFSHRSFAAGTAFSKTEVIQAAIFEALILGYIVSLQVGIAIVIGVVAVFLLSLAKSKLTLGNLLESLFTRQTAIGLGSGASLGFCTVAYRAAIDTLDSEDLVTRAGVTAAIAVLIQAVLMGLWLWRRAPDQLWASFVHWRDSSIVGLSGAFSTACWFTAFSLYAVAPVRAVGQIEILFVLAISVIYFHERPSAKELFAMLLLAISIIMVLLG
;
A
#
# COMPACT_ATOMS: atom_id res chain seq x y z
N MET A 1 9.96 -1.69 -19.05
CA MET A 1 10.72 -1.86 -17.78
C MET A 1 10.65 -0.66 -16.83
N LEU A 2 10.11 0.50 -17.27
CA LEU A 2 9.96 1.69 -16.41
C LEU A 2 9.12 1.42 -15.14
N TRP A 3 8.05 0.64 -15.24
CA TRP A 3 7.17 0.30 -14.13
C TRP A 3 7.91 -0.33 -12.92
N ILE A 4 9.00 -1.06 -13.16
CA ILE A 4 9.81 -1.69 -12.10
C ILE A 4 10.48 -0.63 -11.23
N TRP A 5 11.16 0.34 -11.87
CA TRP A 5 11.85 1.42 -11.15
C TRP A 5 10.88 2.31 -10.38
N VAL A 6 9.73 2.59 -11.00
CA VAL A 6 8.66 3.35 -10.36
C VAL A 6 8.08 2.58 -9.17
N THR A 7 7.91 1.26 -9.28
CA THR A 7 7.49 0.38 -8.16
C THR A 7 8.51 0.39 -7.01
N ILE A 8 9.81 0.33 -7.32
CA ILE A 8 10.87 0.42 -6.31
C ILE A 8 10.82 1.78 -5.61
N GLY A 9 10.64 2.87 -6.37
CA GLY A 9 10.43 4.20 -5.81
C GLY A 9 9.22 4.28 -4.88
N ALA A 10 8.09 3.67 -5.29
CA ALA A 10 6.89 3.57 -4.48
C ALA A 10 7.15 2.85 -3.14
N ALA A 11 7.87 1.72 -3.19
CA ALA A 11 8.23 0.92 -2.02
C ALA A 11 9.15 1.69 -1.06
N LEU A 12 10.14 2.42 -1.57
CA LEU A 12 11.02 3.28 -0.77
C LEU A 12 10.23 4.41 -0.08
N GLY A 13 9.40 5.14 -0.83
CA GLY A 13 8.55 6.19 -0.29
C GLY A 13 7.61 5.66 0.79
N GLN A 14 7.03 4.46 0.58
CA GLN A 14 6.18 3.78 1.55
C GLN A 14 6.94 3.39 2.82
N THR A 15 8.19 2.93 2.70
CA THR A 15 9.04 2.59 3.85
C THR A 15 9.32 3.82 4.72
N VAL A 16 9.71 4.95 4.11
CA VAL A 16 9.93 6.22 4.82
C VAL A 16 8.64 6.67 5.50
N ARG A 17 7.53 6.70 4.77
CA ARG A 17 6.22 7.03 5.33
C ARG A 17 5.88 6.17 6.54
N GLY A 18 6.05 4.85 6.43
CA GLY A 18 5.73 3.90 7.49
C GLY A 18 6.55 4.14 8.76
N ALA A 19 7.84 4.46 8.63
CA ALA A 19 8.72 4.78 9.75
C ALA A 19 8.24 6.03 10.52
N TYR A 20 7.93 7.11 9.80
CA TYR A 20 7.42 8.34 10.42
C TYR A 20 5.99 8.20 10.97
N GLN A 21 5.11 7.45 10.30
CA GLN A 21 3.79 7.14 10.84
C GLN A 21 3.88 6.36 12.16
N LYS A 22 4.81 5.39 12.25
CA LYS A 22 5.05 4.67 13.50
C LYS A 22 5.50 5.59 14.63
N LYS A 23 6.37 6.57 14.35
CA LYS A 23 6.80 7.60 15.31
C LYS A 23 5.61 8.45 15.77
N LEU A 24 4.73 8.82 14.85
CA LEU A 24 3.56 9.67 15.12
C LEU A 24 2.42 8.96 15.86
N LYS A 25 2.43 7.63 15.97
CA LYS A 25 1.37 6.89 16.70
C LYS A 25 1.29 7.30 18.17
N ALA A 26 2.42 7.54 18.84
CA ALA A 26 2.42 7.91 20.24
C ALA A 26 1.72 9.26 20.50
N PRO A 27 2.03 10.37 19.78
CA PRO A 27 1.37 11.65 20.00
C PRO A 27 0.00 11.82 19.34
N LEU A 28 -0.29 11.11 18.22
CA LEU A 28 -1.51 11.30 17.44
C LEU A 28 -2.56 10.20 17.63
N GLY A 29 -2.21 9.09 18.26
CA GLY A 29 -3.01 7.88 18.23
C GLY A 29 -3.02 7.20 16.84
N ASP A 30 -3.64 6.03 16.74
CA ASP A 30 -3.62 5.23 15.53
C ASP A 30 -4.34 5.89 14.35
N LEU A 31 -5.46 6.52 14.62
CA LEU A 31 -6.29 7.14 13.57
C LEU A 31 -5.74 8.49 13.13
N GLY A 32 -5.22 9.30 14.04
CA GLY A 32 -4.52 10.54 13.72
C GLY A 32 -3.26 10.29 12.87
N ALA A 33 -2.45 9.30 13.25
CA ALA A 33 -1.28 8.88 12.47
C ALA A 33 -1.66 8.32 11.08
N SER A 34 -2.86 7.74 10.95
CA SER A 34 -3.39 7.32 9.65
C SER A 34 -3.91 8.50 8.82
N TYR A 35 -4.55 9.48 9.46
CA TYR A 35 -5.11 10.66 8.82
C TYR A 35 -4.04 11.55 8.16
N VAL A 36 -2.91 11.79 8.83
CA VAL A 36 -1.82 12.63 8.29
C VAL A 36 -1.25 12.12 6.98
N ARG A 37 -1.38 10.82 6.70
CA ARG A 37 -1.01 10.22 5.42
C ARG A 37 -1.79 10.83 4.25
N PHE A 38 -3.05 11.18 4.47
CA PHE A 38 -3.93 11.70 3.44
C PHE A 38 -3.95 13.23 3.46
N SER A 39 -4.20 13.83 4.61
CA SER A 39 -4.34 15.28 4.75
C SER A 39 -3.06 16.05 4.38
N TYR A 40 -1.92 15.59 4.82
CA TYR A 40 -0.63 16.22 4.51
C TYR A 40 -0.08 15.82 3.12
N ALA A 41 -0.63 14.79 2.47
CA ALA A 41 -0.31 14.50 1.07
C ALA A 41 -1.01 15.45 0.10
N LEU A 42 -2.13 16.08 0.48
CA LEU A 42 -2.91 16.97 -0.38
C LEU A 42 -2.07 18.06 -1.07
N PRO A 43 -1.33 18.93 -0.35
CA PRO A 43 -0.59 20.00 -0.99
C PRO A 43 0.46 19.47 -1.97
N PHE A 44 1.12 18.36 -1.64
CA PHE A 44 2.15 17.76 -2.50
C PHE A 44 1.55 17.09 -3.75
N ALA A 45 0.42 16.39 -3.60
CA ALA A 45 -0.25 15.75 -4.73
C ALA A 45 -0.79 16.79 -5.73
N TRP A 46 -1.43 17.86 -5.24
CA TRP A 46 -1.92 18.93 -6.10
C TRP A 46 -0.81 19.77 -6.69
N ALA A 47 0.27 20.05 -5.94
CA ALA A 47 1.46 20.72 -6.49
C ALA A 47 2.13 19.88 -7.60
N TRP A 48 2.17 18.54 -7.45
CA TRP A 48 2.66 17.65 -8.49
C TRP A 48 1.79 17.75 -9.75
N VAL A 49 0.46 17.62 -9.63
CA VAL A 49 -0.46 17.68 -10.78
C VAL A 49 -0.35 19.04 -11.49
N ALA A 50 -0.38 20.15 -10.74
CA ALA A 50 -0.27 21.48 -11.31
C ALA A 50 1.10 21.71 -11.97
N GLY A 51 2.19 21.35 -11.29
CA GLY A 51 3.55 21.47 -11.81
C GLY A 51 3.78 20.64 -13.07
N TYR A 52 3.29 19.41 -13.07
CA TYR A 52 3.41 18.54 -14.24
C TYR A 52 2.57 19.04 -15.42
N ALA A 53 1.33 19.47 -15.20
CA ALA A 53 0.48 20.05 -16.24
C ALA A 53 1.10 21.31 -16.88
N ILE A 54 1.74 22.18 -16.06
CA ILE A 54 2.45 23.35 -16.58
C ILE A 54 3.68 22.95 -17.40
N TRP A 55 4.42 21.93 -16.93
CA TRP A 55 5.63 21.46 -17.60
C TRP A 55 5.36 20.72 -18.90
N SER A 56 4.37 19.80 -18.89
CA SER A 56 4.02 18.98 -20.06
C SER A 56 3.18 19.72 -21.10
N GLY A 57 2.45 20.76 -20.69
CA GLY A 57 1.44 21.43 -21.51
C GLY A 57 0.18 20.60 -21.78
N GLU A 58 0.09 19.40 -21.17
CA GLU A 58 -1.05 18.50 -21.36
C GLU A 58 -2.27 19.01 -20.56
N PRO A 59 -3.47 19.01 -21.18
CA PRO A 59 -4.68 19.39 -20.48
C PRO A 59 -5.03 18.35 -19.41
N LEU A 60 -5.56 18.82 -18.27
CA LEU A 60 -6.07 17.90 -17.26
C LEU A 60 -7.33 17.17 -17.80
N PRO A 61 -7.41 15.84 -17.62
CA PRO A 61 -8.55 15.07 -18.09
C PRO A 61 -9.83 15.44 -17.36
N GLY A 62 -10.94 15.36 -18.07
CA GLY A 62 -12.27 15.57 -17.49
C GLY A 62 -12.59 14.52 -16.43
N VAL A 63 -13.09 14.98 -15.28
CA VAL A 63 -13.50 14.10 -14.17
C VAL A 63 -14.91 13.59 -14.44
N THR A 64 -15.05 12.31 -14.79
CA THR A 64 -16.34 11.66 -15.04
C THR A 64 -16.96 11.07 -13.77
N PHE A 65 -18.27 10.80 -13.80
CA PHE A 65 -18.94 10.11 -12.70
C PHE A 65 -18.35 8.71 -12.46
N THR A 66 -18.04 7.97 -13.52
CA THR A 66 -17.43 6.63 -13.44
C THR A 66 -16.07 6.68 -12.76
N PHE A 67 -15.22 7.67 -13.11
CA PHE A 67 -13.95 7.90 -12.43
C PHE A 67 -14.13 8.17 -10.94
N LEU A 68 -15.05 9.08 -10.59
CA LEU A 68 -15.31 9.42 -9.17
C LEU A 68 -15.85 8.21 -8.41
N ALA A 69 -16.73 7.41 -9.01
CA ALA A 69 -17.26 6.21 -8.37
C ALA A 69 -16.15 5.21 -8.05
N TRP A 70 -15.30 4.87 -9.02
CA TRP A 70 -14.17 3.97 -8.80
C TRP A 70 -13.17 4.53 -7.78
N THR A 71 -12.81 5.81 -7.89
CA THR A 71 -11.86 6.45 -6.96
C THR A 71 -12.41 6.51 -5.54
N THR A 72 -13.71 6.76 -5.37
CA THR A 72 -14.36 6.79 -4.05
C THR A 72 -14.41 5.40 -3.43
N VAL A 73 -14.83 4.39 -4.19
CA VAL A 73 -14.86 3.00 -3.72
C VAL A 73 -13.46 2.53 -3.34
N ALA A 74 -12.45 2.80 -4.17
CA ALA A 74 -11.05 2.50 -3.88
C ALA A 74 -10.57 3.22 -2.60
N GLY A 75 -10.90 4.50 -2.45
CA GLY A 75 -10.55 5.30 -1.26
C GLY A 75 -11.16 4.76 0.02
N VAL A 76 -12.43 4.38 -0.01
CA VAL A 76 -13.12 3.73 1.13
C VAL A 76 -12.47 2.39 1.47
N MET A 77 -12.18 1.55 0.48
CA MET A 77 -11.49 0.26 0.69
C MET A 77 -10.10 0.46 1.29
N GLN A 78 -9.38 1.51 0.90
CA GLN A 78 -8.09 1.84 1.50
C GLN A 78 -8.21 2.31 2.95
N ILE A 79 -9.26 3.04 3.30
CA ILE A 79 -9.55 3.40 4.71
C ILE A 79 -9.87 2.13 5.51
N ILE A 80 -10.75 1.26 4.99
CA ILE A 80 -11.10 -0.02 5.64
C ILE A 80 -9.84 -0.87 5.86
N PHE A 81 -9.00 -1.02 4.82
CA PHE A 81 -7.70 -1.69 4.95
C PHE A 81 -6.89 -1.12 6.12
N THR A 82 -6.77 0.21 6.19
CA THR A 82 -5.98 0.88 7.23
C THR A 82 -6.55 0.62 8.62
N VAL A 83 -7.86 0.72 8.79
CA VAL A 83 -8.54 0.43 10.07
C VAL A 83 -8.35 -1.02 10.48
N LEU A 84 -8.53 -1.97 9.58
CA LEU A 84 -8.32 -3.39 9.86
C LEU A 84 -6.86 -3.69 10.24
N LEU A 85 -5.90 -3.09 9.54
CA LEU A 85 -4.48 -3.24 9.83
C LEU A 85 -4.13 -2.69 11.21
N VAL A 86 -4.64 -1.52 11.56
CA VAL A 86 -4.41 -0.90 12.88
C VAL A 86 -5.05 -1.73 13.99
N THR A 87 -6.26 -2.25 13.76
CA THR A 87 -6.93 -3.13 14.72
C THR A 87 -6.11 -4.40 15.02
N MET A 88 -5.40 -4.93 14.02
CA MET A 88 -4.50 -6.06 14.24
C MET A 88 -3.32 -5.73 15.17
N PHE A 89 -2.82 -4.48 15.13
CA PHE A 89 -1.69 -4.06 15.98
C PHE A 89 -2.03 -4.08 17.48
N SER A 90 -3.30 -4.06 17.83
CA SER A 90 -3.78 -4.07 19.21
C SER A 90 -3.92 -5.48 19.80
N HIS A 91 -3.73 -6.55 19.02
CA HIS A 91 -3.91 -7.93 19.43
C HIS A 91 -2.57 -8.68 19.60
N ARG A 92 -2.53 -9.65 20.55
CA ARG A 92 -1.35 -10.50 20.82
C ARG A 92 -0.84 -11.30 19.61
N SER A 93 -1.67 -11.53 18.61
CA SER A 93 -1.34 -12.31 17.38
C SER A 93 -1.08 -11.43 16.16
N PHE A 94 -0.48 -10.26 16.37
CA PHE A 94 -0.08 -9.30 15.31
C PHE A 94 0.63 -9.95 14.12
N ALA A 95 1.59 -10.86 14.38
CA ALA A 95 2.40 -11.47 13.32
C ALA A 95 1.56 -12.33 12.36
N ALA A 96 0.59 -13.11 12.88
CA ALA A 96 -0.29 -13.92 12.05
C ALA A 96 -1.19 -13.03 11.17
N GLY A 97 -1.88 -12.04 11.78
CA GLY A 97 -2.74 -11.13 11.03
C GLY A 97 -1.98 -10.38 9.93
N THR A 98 -0.77 -9.90 10.21
CA THR A 98 0.07 -9.23 9.22
C THR A 98 0.49 -10.18 8.09
N ALA A 99 0.84 -11.45 8.40
CA ALA A 99 1.14 -12.45 7.39
C ALA A 99 -0.06 -12.66 6.45
N PHE A 100 -1.26 -12.86 7.02
CA PHE A 100 -2.46 -13.05 6.23
C PHE A 100 -2.86 -11.82 5.40
N SER A 101 -2.58 -10.61 5.86
CA SER A 101 -2.81 -9.41 5.05
C SER A 101 -1.93 -9.37 3.80
N LYS A 102 -0.78 -10.04 3.79
CA LYS A 102 0.13 -10.11 2.63
C LYS A 102 -0.36 -11.05 1.52
N THR A 103 -1.43 -11.81 1.75
CA THR A 103 -2.16 -12.52 0.68
C THR A 103 -2.84 -11.55 -0.29
N GLU A 104 -2.81 -10.25 -0.03
CA GLU A 104 -3.35 -9.19 -0.88
C GLU A 104 -2.95 -9.32 -2.35
N VAL A 105 -1.71 -9.78 -2.63
CA VAL A 105 -1.21 -9.92 -4.00
C VAL A 105 -1.97 -10.99 -4.77
N ILE A 106 -2.27 -12.14 -4.12
CA ILE A 106 -3.09 -13.20 -4.71
C ILE A 106 -4.52 -12.68 -4.92
N GLN A 107 -5.06 -11.99 -3.92
CA GLN A 107 -6.41 -11.44 -3.99
C GLN A 107 -6.52 -10.34 -5.05
N ALA A 108 -5.48 -9.49 -5.20
CA ALA A 108 -5.40 -8.51 -6.26
C ALA A 108 -5.40 -9.17 -7.65
N ALA A 109 -4.66 -10.26 -7.84
CA ALA A 109 -4.68 -11.00 -9.11
C ALA A 109 -6.09 -11.55 -9.43
N ILE A 110 -6.82 -12.05 -8.43
CA ILE A 110 -8.20 -12.52 -8.59
C ILE A 110 -9.12 -11.34 -8.94
N PHE A 111 -9.05 -10.23 -8.21
CA PHE A 111 -9.88 -9.05 -8.50
C PHE A 111 -9.55 -8.44 -9.86
N GLU A 112 -8.27 -8.41 -10.25
CA GLU A 112 -7.83 -7.90 -11.55
C GLU A 112 -8.39 -8.76 -12.70
N ALA A 113 -8.38 -10.09 -12.55
CA ALA A 113 -9.00 -10.99 -13.52
C ALA A 113 -10.52 -10.79 -13.61
N LEU A 114 -11.21 -10.60 -12.48
CA LEU A 114 -12.67 -10.46 -12.44
C LEU A 114 -13.16 -9.08 -12.92
N ILE A 115 -12.42 -8.01 -12.61
CA ILE A 115 -12.86 -6.62 -12.86
C ILE A 115 -12.31 -6.09 -14.18
N LEU A 116 -11.02 -6.35 -14.46
CA LEU A 116 -10.30 -5.82 -15.61
C LEU A 116 -10.08 -6.87 -16.72
N GLY A 117 -10.43 -8.14 -16.46
CA GLY A 117 -10.23 -9.22 -17.43
C GLY A 117 -8.76 -9.61 -17.63
N TYR A 118 -7.83 -9.09 -16.84
CA TYR A 118 -6.42 -9.41 -16.96
C TYR A 118 -6.07 -10.66 -16.14
N ILE A 119 -5.58 -11.69 -16.82
CA ILE A 119 -5.14 -12.95 -16.20
C ILE A 119 -3.62 -13.00 -16.25
N VAL A 120 -3.00 -13.13 -15.09
CA VAL A 120 -1.53 -13.29 -14.99
C VAL A 120 -1.06 -14.60 -15.65
N SER A 121 0.13 -14.58 -16.24
CA SER A 121 0.73 -15.82 -16.76
C SER A 121 0.95 -16.85 -15.65
N LEU A 122 1.02 -18.14 -16.01
CA LEU A 122 1.27 -19.21 -15.05
C LEU A 122 2.57 -18.97 -14.27
N GLN A 123 3.62 -18.48 -14.94
CA GLN A 123 4.89 -18.16 -14.31
C GLN A 123 4.74 -17.07 -13.25
N VAL A 124 4.05 -15.97 -13.58
CA VAL A 124 3.78 -14.86 -12.63
C VAL A 124 2.88 -15.36 -11.49
N GLY A 125 1.89 -16.19 -11.76
CA GLY A 125 1.04 -16.80 -10.73
C GLY A 125 1.84 -17.63 -9.73
N ILE A 126 2.74 -18.49 -10.20
CA ILE A 126 3.65 -19.29 -9.36
C ILE A 126 4.57 -18.35 -8.55
N ALA A 127 5.12 -17.33 -9.18
CA ALA A 127 5.97 -16.34 -8.52
C ALA A 127 5.24 -15.62 -7.38
N ILE A 128 4.00 -15.20 -7.59
CA ILE A 128 3.15 -14.57 -6.56
C ILE A 128 2.95 -15.51 -5.37
N VAL A 129 2.66 -16.78 -5.62
CA VAL A 129 2.49 -17.79 -4.55
C VAL A 129 3.79 -17.96 -3.75
N ILE A 130 4.94 -18.08 -4.42
CA ILE A 130 6.26 -18.17 -3.78
C ILE A 130 6.52 -16.94 -2.91
N GLY A 131 6.22 -15.74 -3.41
CA GLY A 131 6.38 -14.47 -2.67
C GLY A 131 5.53 -14.41 -1.42
N VAL A 132 4.28 -14.83 -1.50
CA VAL A 132 3.39 -14.91 -0.34
C VAL A 132 3.90 -15.91 0.69
N VAL A 133 4.33 -17.10 0.25
CA VAL A 133 4.97 -18.11 1.14
C VAL A 133 6.21 -17.53 1.81
N ALA A 134 7.07 -16.82 1.06
CA ALA A 134 8.26 -16.17 1.60
C ALA A 134 7.92 -15.17 2.73
N VAL A 135 6.90 -14.34 2.53
CA VAL A 135 6.44 -13.38 3.56
C VAL A 135 5.84 -14.09 4.77
N PHE A 136 5.12 -15.18 4.58
CA PHE A 136 4.64 -16.02 5.69
C PHE A 136 5.82 -16.59 6.51
N LEU A 137 6.81 -17.17 5.85
CA LEU A 137 8.01 -17.71 6.51
C LEU A 137 8.78 -16.62 7.27
N LEU A 138 8.88 -15.42 6.70
CA LEU A 138 9.52 -14.29 7.36
C LEU A 138 8.75 -13.85 8.61
N SER A 139 7.42 -13.83 8.53
CA SER A 139 6.57 -13.50 9.67
C SER A 139 6.67 -14.53 10.79
N LEU A 140 6.79 -15.83 10.44
CA LEU A 140 7.04 -16.91 11.38
C LEU A 140 8.42 -16.81 12.03
N ALA A 141 9.45 -16.47 11.25
CA ALA A 141 10.82 -16.36 11.74
C ALA A 141 10.96 -15.23 12.79
N LYS A 142 10.18 -14.15 12.64
CA LYS A 142 10.15 -13.00 13.58
C LYS A 142 9.22 -13.18 14.78
N SER A 143 8.41 -14.25 14.81
CA SER A 143 7.43 -14.51 15.86
C SER A 143 7.71 -15.87 16.54
N LYS A 144 7.10 -16.06 17.72
CA LYS A 144 7.09 -17.37 18.37
C LYS A 144 6.05 -18.35 17.77
N LEU A 145 5.48 -18.01 16.61
CA LEU A 145 4.52 -18.84 15.91
C LEU A 145 5.21 -20.01 15.23
N THR A 146 4.59 -21.19 15.32
CA THR A 146 4.95 -22.39 14.56
C THR A 146 3.97 -22.60 13.41
N LEU A 147 4.34 -23.41 12.42
CA LEU A 147 3.41 -23.78 11.33
C LEU A 147 2.14 -24.42 11.86
N GLY A 148 2.21 -25.25 12.92
CA GLY A 148 1.04 -25.85 13.57
C GLY A 148 0.10 -24.80 14.13
N ASN A 149 0.62 -23.85 14.91
CA ASN A 149 -0.17 -22.75 15.47
C ASN A 149 -0.77 -21.84 14.38
N LEU A 150 -0.11 -21.72 13.20
CA LEU A 150 -0.63 -20.96 12.08
C LEU A 150 -1.85 -21.66 11.45
N LEU A 151 -1.80 -22.97 11.28
CA LEU A 151 -2.92 -23.77 10.78
C LEU A 151 -4.12 -23.73 11.75
N GLU A 152 -3.88 -23.85 13.06
CA GLU A 152 -4.93 -23.69 14.07
C GLU A 152 -5.53 -22.28 14.06
N SER A 153 -4.72 -21.26 13.71
CA SER A 153 -5.17 -19.89 13.65
C SER A 153 -6.02 -19.55 12.41
N LEU A 154 -6.14 -20.43 11.40
CA LEU A 154 -6.89 -20.17 10.16
C LEU A 154 -8.35 -19.77 10.40
N PHE A 155 -8.97 -20.30 11.44
CA PHE A 155 -10.37 -20.04 11.80
C PHE A 155 -10.51 -18.98 12.91
N THR A 156 -9.47 -18.23 13.20
CA THR A 156 -9.52 -17.18 14.22
C THR A 156 -10.01 -15.85 13.67
N ARG A 157 -10.55 -15.00 14.56
CA ARG A 157 -10.94 -13.64 14.23
C ARG A 157 -9.77 -12.82 13.65
N GLN A 158 -8.55 -13.06 14.12
CA GLN A 158 -7.33 -12.35 13.66
C GLN A 158 -7.02 -12.69 12.20
N THR A 159 -7.15 -13.95 11.82
CA THR A 159 -6.98 -14.37 10.41
C THR A 159 -8.05 -13.76 9.52
N ALA A 160 -9.31 -13.74 9.96
CA ALA A 160 -10.39 -13.10 9.21
C ALA A 160 -10.12 -11.60 9.00
N ILE A 161 -9.63 -10.89 10.03
CA ILE A 161 -9.22 -9.49 9.94
C ILE A 161 -8.02 -9.34 8.98
N GLY A 162 -7.03 -10.23 9.06
CA GLY A 162 -5.86 -10.22 8.17
C GLY A 162 -6.24 -10.43 6.71
N LEU A 163 -7.03 -11.46 6.42
CA LEU A 163 -7.55 -11.74 5.06
C LEU A 163 -8.45 -10.61 4.55
N GLY A 164 -9.34 -10.08 5.39
CA GLY A 164 -10.20 -8.94 5.05
C GLY A 164 -9.38 -7.67 4.77
N SER A 165 -8.31 -7.44 5.52
CA SER A 165 -7.36 -6.36 5.27
C SER A 165 -6.68 -6.56 3.91
N GLY A 166 -6.19 -7.76 3.61
CA GLY A 166 -5.60 -8.10 2.31
C GLY A 166 -6.60 -7.91 1.16
N ALA A 167 -7.85 -8.39 1.33
CA ALA A 167 -8.91 -8.23 0.34
C ALA A 167 -9.23 -6.76 0.06
N SER A 168 -9.34 -5.96 1.12
CA SER A 168 -9.61 -4.52 1.00
C SER A 168 -8.49 -3.79 0.24
N LEU A 169 -7.23 -4.14 0.50
CA LEU A 169 -6.09 -3.54 -0.20
C LEU A 169 -5.97 -4.03 -1.64
N GLY A 170 -6.12 -5.34 -1.88
CA GLY A 170 -6.11 -5.91 -3.22
C GLY A 170 -7.21 -5.33 -4.11
N PHE A 171 -8.43 -5.27 -3.61
CA PHE A 171 -9.55 -4.64 -4.31
C PHE A 171 -9.31 -3.14 -4.55
N CYS A 172 -8.83 -2.41 -3.54
CA CYS A 172 -8.52 -0.99 -3.63
C CYS A 172 -7.54 -0.69 -4.78
N THR A 173 -6.46 -1.45 -4.91
CA THR A 173 -5.45 -1.23 -5.95
C THR A 173 -6.00 -1.49 -7.35
N VAL A 174 -6.83 -2.51 -7.53
CA VAL A 174 -7.50 -2.80 -8.80
C VAL A 174 -8.55 -1.73 -9.13
N ALA A 175 -9.32 -1.28 -8.13
CA ALA A 175 -10.29 -0.21 -8.31
C ALA A 175 -9.64 1.14 -8.68
N TYR A 176 -8.45 1.45 -8.14
CA TYR A 176 -7.67 2.62 -8.60
C TYR A 176 -7.19 2.45 -10.04
N ARG A 177 -6.77 1.26 -10.44
CA ARG A 177 -6.43 0.98 -11.84
C ARG A 177 -7.65 1.18 -12.73
N ALA A 178 -8.82 0.66 -12.36
CA ALA A 178 -10.06 0.89 -13.07
C ALA A 178 -10.39 2.38 -13.20
N ALA A 179 -10.20 3.17 -12.13
CA ALA A 179 -10.38 4.61 -12.16
C ALA A 179 -9.44 5.29 -13.17
N ILE A 180 -8.14 4.98 -13.10
CA ILE A 180 -7.12 5.52 -14.00
C ILE A 180 -7.48 5.26 -15.46
N ASP A 181 -7.97 4.07 -15.78
CA ASP A 181 -8.31 3.66 -17.15
C ASP A 181 -9.58 4.36 -17.68
N THR A 182 -10.40 5.00 -16.82
CA THR A 182 -11.55 5.80 -17.24
C THR A 182 -11.22 7.25 -17.61
N LEU A 183 -10.00 7.71 -17.35
CA LEU A 183 -9.59 9.08 -17.67
C LEU A 183 -9.16 9.19 -19.13
N ASP A 184 -9.73 10.17 -19.81
CA ASP A 184 -9.43 10.48 -21.21
C ASP A 184 -8.18 11.37 -21.30
N SER A 185 -7.02 10.75 -21.33
CA SER A 185 -5.70 11.36 -21.56
C SER A 185 -4.74 10.28 -22.05
N GLU A 186 -3.90 10.61 -23.00
CA GLU A 186 -2.84 9.71 -23.48
C GLU A 186 -1.65 9.68 -22.50
N ASP A 187 -1.49 10.73 -21.69
CA ASP A 187 -0.37 10.80 -20.75
C ASP A 187 -0.66 10.04 -19.45
N LEU A 188 0.09 8.96 -19.27
CA LEU A 188 -0.01 8.05 -18.11
C LEU A 188 0.29 8.75 -16.78
N VAL A 189 1.21 9.74 -16.78
CA VAL A 189 1.60 10.45 -15.56
C VAL A 189 0.49 11.40 -15.13
N THR A 190 -0.14 12.09 -16.09
CA THR A 190 -1.31 12.93 -15.83
C THR A 190 -2.48 12.13 -15.25
N ARG A 191 -2.81 10.97 -15.85
CA ARG A 191 -3.88 10.09 -15.32
C ARG A 191 -3.57 9.63 -13.89
N ALA A 192 -2.35 9.15 -13.66
CA ALA A 192 -1.92 8.71 -12.33
C ALA A 192 -1.93 9.85 -11.30
N GLY A 193 -1.42 11.02 -11.68
CA GLY A 193 -1.37 12.20 -10.82
C GLY A 193 -2.74 12.72 -10.42
N VAL A 194 -3.64 12.90 -11.40
CA VAL A 194 -5.03 13.34 -11.14
C VAL A 194 -5.76 12.34 -10.24
N THR A 195 -5.61 11.04 -10.51
CA THR A 195 -6.22 10.01 -9.67
C THR A 195 -5.67 10.07 -8.24
N ALA A 196 -4.35 10.23 -8.07
CA ALA A 196 -3.72 10.35 -6.76
C ALA A 196 -4.22 11.58 -5.99
N ALA A 197 -4.29 12.76 -6.65
CA ALA A 197 -4.74 14.00 -6.01
C ALA A 197 -6.21 13.92 -5.56
N ILE A 198 -7.09 13.38 -6.40
CA ILE A 198 -8.52 13.22 -6.07
C ILE A 198 -8.71 12.12 -5.01
N ALA A 199 -7.96 11.02 -5.08
CA ALA A 199 -8.03 9.96 -4.09
C ALA A 199 -7.66 10.47 -2.67
N VAL A 200 -6.52 11.18 -2.54
CA VAL A 200 -6.12 11.71 -1.22
C VAL A 200 -7.07 12.80 -0.73
N LEU A 201 -7.70 13.57 -1.63
CA LEU A 201 -8.74 14.55 -1.27
C LEU A 201 -9.96 13.85 -0.66
N ILE A 202 -10.51 12.86 -1.35
CA ILE A 202 -11.66 12.08 -0.87
C ILE A 202 -11.35 11.45 0.49
N GLN A 203 -10.19 10.82 0.63
CA GLN A 203 -9.78 10.17 1.86
C GLN A 203 -9.53 11.15 3.01
N ALA A 204 -8.91 12.30 2.73
CA ALA A 204 -8.70 13.34 3.73
C ALA A 204 -10.03 13.93 4.23
N VAL A 205 -10.98 14.15 3.32
CA VAL A 205 -12.32 14.63 3.69
C VAL A 205 -13.08 13.59 4.50
N LEU A 206 -13.20 12.36 4.01
CA LEU A 206 -13.95 11.30 4.69
C LEU A 206 -13.37 11.00 6.08
N MET A 207 -12.06 10.83 6.16
CA MET A 207 -11.40 10.50 7.43
C MET A 207 -11.34 11.71 8.36
N GLY A 208 -11.15 12.92 7.83
CA GLY A 208 -11.18 14.16 8.58
C GLY A 208 -12.55 14.41 9.22
N LEU A 209 -13.64 14.25 8.47
CA LEU A 209 -15.02 14.37 8.99
C LEU A 209 -15.31 13.31 10.06
N TRP A 210 -14.80 12.09 9.88
CA TRP A 210 -14.97 11.03 10.86
C TRP A 210 -14.19 11.31 12.14
N LEU A 211 -12.91 11.74 12.05
CA LEU A 211 -12.10 12.13 13.20
C LEU A 211 -12.69 13.35 13.93
N TRP A 212 -13.16 14.35 13.20
CA TRP A 212 -13.80 15.52 13.81
C TRP A 212 -14.96 15.15 14.73
N ARG A 213 -15.73 14.10 14.35
CA ARG A 213 -16.87 13.64 15.16
C ARG A 213 -16.50 12.66 16.26
N ARG A 214 -15.47 11.83 16.06
CA ARG A 214 -15.19 10.68 16.94
C ARG A 214 -13.91 10.79 17.75
N ALA A 215 -12.94 11.57 17.28
CA ALA A 215 -11.62 11.71 17.91
C ALA A 215 -11.03 13.10 17.60
N PRO A 216 -11.68 14.21 17.99
CA PRO A 216 -11.24 15.56 17.68
C PRO A 216 -9.84 15.86 18.22
N ASP A 217 -9.46 15.28 19.36
CA ASP A 217 -8.12 15.46 19.95
C ASP A 217 -7.02 14.92 19.01
N GLN A 218 -7.24 13.79 18.34
CA GLN A 218 -6.29 13.23 17.37
C GLN A 218 -6.20 14.07 16.10
N LEU A 219 -7.32 14.69 15.70
CA LEU A 219 -7.34 15.63 14.58
C LEU A 219 -6.51 16.87 14.91
N TRP A 220 -6.69 17.48 16.09
CA TRP A 220 -5.90 18.64 16.53
C TRP A 220 -4.42 18.29 16.72
N ALA A 221 -4.10 17.15 17.30
CA ALA A 221 -2.73 16.68 17.46
C ALA A 221 -2.00 16.60 16.11
N SER A 222 -2.70 16.26 15.01
CA SER A 222 -2.09 16.21 13.67
C SER A 222 -1.55 17.57 13.21
N PHE A 223 -2.19 18.68 13.58
CA PHE A 223 -1.73 20.04 13.28
C PHE A 223 -0.58 20.47 14.19
N VAL A 224 -0.59 20.07 15.46
CA VAL A 224 0.50 20.36 16.40
C VAL A 224 1.81 19.71 15.93
N HIS A 225 1.75 18.48 15.45
CA HIS A 225 2.92 17.72 14.97
C HIS A 225 3.15 17.84 13.45
N TRP A 226 2.90 19.04 12.90
CA TRP A 226 2.91 19.30 11.45
C TRP A 226 4.25 18.94 10.75
N ARG A 227 5.40 19.09 11.41
CA ARG A 227 6.71 18.82 10.80
C ARG A 227 6.87 17.36 10.41
N ASP A 228 6.69 16.43 11.36
CA ASP A 228 6.75 15.00 11.08
C ASP A 228 5.58 14.56 10.18
N SER A 229 4.40 15.17 10.35
CA SER A 229 3.22 14.93 9.49
C SER A 229 3.48 15.33 8.04
N SER A 230 4.21 16.42 7.79
CA SER A 230 4.59 16.84 6.43
C SER A 230 5.53 15.84 5.75
N ILE A 231 6.45 15.22 6.49
CA ILE A 231 7.30 14.15 5.95
C ILE A 231 6.46 12.93 5.55
N VAL A 232 5.48 12.55 6.40
CA VAL A 232 4.52 11.48 6.06
C VAL A 232 3.72 11.83 4.81
N GLY A 233 3.25 13.08 4.71
CA GLY A 233 2.49 13.57 3.56
C GLY A 233 3.31 13.57 2.29
N LEU A 234 4.51 14.13 2.30
CA LEU A 234 5.42 14.19 1.15
C LEU A 234 5.79 12.79 0.66
N SER A 235 6.29 11.93 1.57
CA SER A 235 6.65 10.55 1.23
C SER A 235 5.44 9.72 0.81
N GLY A 236 4.27 10.01 1.39
CA GLY A 236 2.99 9.42 1.01
C GLY A 236 2.53 9.84 -0.38
N ALA A 237 2.59 11.12 -0.72
CA ALA A 237 2.26 11.64 -2.04
C ALA A 237 3.20 11.07 -3.11
N PHE A 238 4.51 11.09 -2.87
CA PHE A 238 5.50 10.49 -3.74
C PHE A 238 5.24 8.99 -3.97
N SER A 239 5.04 8.23 -2.89
CA SER A 239 4.75 6.80 -2.99
C SER A 239 3.45 6.55 -3.76
N THR A 240 2.40 7.32 -3.53
CA THR A 240 1.10 7.16 -4.23
C THR A 240 1.23 7.51 -5.72
N ALA A 241 1.94 8.58 -6.06
CA ALA A 241 2.22 8.93 -7.45
C ALA A 241 2.98 7.81 -8.17
N CYS A 242 4.01 7.25 -7.53
CA CYS A 242 4.75 6.11 -8.07
C CYS A 242 3.86 4.86 -8.22
N TRP A 243 3.05 4.50 -7.21
CA TRP A 243 2.14 3.34 -7.31
C TRP A 243 1.16 3.49 -8.47
N PHE A 244 0.52 4.65 -8.60
CA PHE A 244 -0.50 4.86 -9.63
C PHE A 244 0.13 4.94 -11.03
N THR A 245 1.32 5.51 -11.15
CA THR A 245 2.08 5.47 -12.41
C THR A 245 2.47 4.02 -12.76
N ALA A 246 2.90 3.21 -11.78
CA ALA A 246 3.21 1.81 -12.03
C ALA A 246 1.96 1.02 -12.46
N PHE A 247 0.81 1.26 -11.83
CA PHE A 247 -0.47 0.65 -12.23
C PHE A 247 -0.95 1.13 -13.60
N SER A 248 -0.62 2.35 -14.04
CA SER A 248 -0.89 2.82 -15.39
C SER A 248 -0.02 2.14 -16.44
N LEU A 249 1.20 1.75 -16.06
CA LEU A 249 2.19 1.16 -16.96
C LEU A 249 2.06 -0.36 -17.08
N TYR A 250 1.59 -1.05 -16.02
CA TYR A 250 1.56 -2.51 -15.99
C TYR A 250 0.42 -3.03 -15.10
N ALA A 251 0.13 -4.33 -15.20
CA ALA A 251 -0.89 -5.00 -14.42
C ALA A 251 -0.64 -4.89 -12.90
N VAL A 252 -1.72 -4.81 -12.11
CA VAL A 252 -1.67 -4.52 -10.67
C VAL A 252 -0.98 -5.63 -9.89
N ALA A 253 -1.32 -6.90 -10.17
CA ALA A 253 -0.79 -8.02 -9.39
C ALA A 253 0.74 -8.17 -9.50
N PRO A 254 1.38 -8.13 -10.70
CA PRO A 254 2.83 -8.11 -10.82
C PRO A 254 3.48 -6.88 -10.14
N VAL A 255 2.90 -5.69 -10.30
CA VAL A 255 3.39 -4.47 -9.64
C VAL A 255 3.37 -4.64 -8.12
N ARG A 256 2.28 -5.17 -7.56
CA ARG A 256 2.18 -5.45 -6.12
C ARG A 256 3.14 -6.53 -5.65
N ALA A 257 3.40 -7.55 -6.47
CA ALA A 257 4.37 -8.59 -6.17
C ALA A 257 5.80 -8.03 -6.09
N VAL A 258 6.23 -7.23 -7.08
CA VAL A 258 7.52 -6.54 -7.05
C VAL A 258 7.59 -5.55 -5.90
N GLY A 259 6.50 -4.89 -5.58
CA GLY A 259 6.41 -3.95 -4.46
C GLY A 259 6.70 -4.56 -3.09
N GLN A 260 6.63 -5.87 -2.93
CA GLN A 260 7.06 -6.55 -1.71
C GLN A 260 8.57 -6.40 -1.41
N ILE A 261 9.36 -5.87 -2.35
CA ILE A 261 10.74 -5.43 -2.12
C ILE A 261 10.85 -4.47 -0.91
N GLU A 262 9.75 -3.78 -0.55
CA GLU A 262 9.65 -2.98 0.67
C GLU A 262 10.15 -3.75 1.91
N ILE A 263 9.82 -5.04 2.00
CA ILE A 263 10.20 -5.88 3.13
C ILE A 263 11.71 -6.06 3.19
N LEU A 264 12.37 -6.16 2.02
CA LEU A 264 13.84 -6.23 1.95
C LEU A 264 14.48 -4.92 2.39
N PHE A 265 13.88 -3.77 2.07
CA PHE A 265 14.37 -2.47 2.55
C PHE A 265 14.23 -2.32 4.06
N VAL A 266 13.10 -2.72 4.64
CA VAL A 266 12.91 -2.71 6.09
C VAL A 266 13.93 -3.60 6.79
N LEU A 267 14.22 -4.78 6.25
CA LEU A 267 15.22 -5.68 6.80
C LEU A 267 16.65 -5.14 6.62
N ALA A 268 16.96 -4.55 5.48
CA ALA A 268 18.26 -3.90 5.25
C ALA A 268 18.50 -2.78 6.29
N ILE A 269 17.50 -1.96 6.58
CA ILE A 269 17.57 -0.93 7.63
C ILE A 269 17.79 -1.60 9.00
N SER A 270 17.09 -2.70 9.31
CA SER A 270 17.25 -3.44 10.56
C SER A 270 18.69 -3.92 10.76
N VAL A 271 19.31 -4.47 9.69
CA VAL A 271 20.68 -4.98 9.74
C VAL A 271 21.72 -3.84 9.78
N ILE A 272 21.57 -2.85 8.89
CA ILE A 272 22.61 -1.80 8.72
C ILE A 272 22.56 -0.77 9.84
N TYR A 273 21.35 -0.33 10.21
CA TYR A 273 21.18 0.76 11.19
C TYR A 273 21.05 0.25 12.62
N PHE A 274 20.28 -0.82 12.83
CA PHE A 274 20.09 -1.40 14.16
C PHE A 274 21.09 -2.52 14.49
N HIS A 275 21.98 -2.90 13.56
CA HIS A 275 22.97 -3.98 13.71
C HIS A 275 22.35 -5.33 14.14
N GLU A 276 21.09 -5.55 13.80
CA GLU A 276 20.42 -6.81 14.06
C GLU A 276 20.99 -7.92 13.15
N ARG A 277 21.18 -9.12 13.72
CA ARG A 277 21.65 -10.28 12.95
C ARG A 277 20.45 -11.10 12.50
N PRO A 278 20.15 -11.17 11.20
CA PRO A 278 19.05 -11.99 10.72
C PRO A 278 19.34 -13.48 10.98
N SER A 279 18.33 -14.20 11.39
CA SER A 279 18.40 -15.65 11.54
C SER A 279 18.49 -16.36 10.19
N ALA A 280 18.98 -17.60 10.17
CA ALA A 280 19.01 -18.40 8.93
C ALA A 280 17.63 -18.57 8.27
N LYS A 281 16.55 -18.61 9.08
CA LYS A 281 15.17 -18.67 8.60
C LYS A 281 14.75 -17.36 7.91
N GLU A 282 15.15 -16.22 8.44
CA GLU A 282 14.89 -14.91 7.82
C GLU A 282 15.66 -14.78 6.49
N LEU A 283 16.93 -15.18 6.46
CA LEU A 283 17.73 -15.19 5.23
C LEU A 283 17.12 -16.08 4.15
N PHE A 284 16.64 -17.26 4.50
CA PHE A 284 15.97 -18.17 3.56
C PHE A 284 14.67 -17.54 3.02
N ALA A 285 13.86 -16.94 3.88
CA ALA A 285 12.64 -16.27 3.44
C ALA A 285 12.92 -15.06 2.54
N MET A 286 14.00 -14.30 2.82
CA MET A 286 14.45 -13.19 1.97
C MET A 286 14.91 -13.68 0.60
N LEU A 287 15.63 -14.79 0.54
CA LEU A 287 16.06 -15.41 -0.72
C LEU A 287 14.85 -15.85 -1.55
N LEU A 288 13.89 -16.52 -0.94
CA LEU A 288 12.63 -16.90 -1.62
C LEU A 288 11.88 -15.68 -2.16
N LEU A 289 11.79 -14.60 -1.38
CA LEU A 289 11.16 -13.38 -1.83
C LEU A 289 11.89 -12.74 -3.02
N ALA A 290 13.23 -12.71 -2.99
CA ALA A 290 14.03 -12.21 -4.10
C ALA A 290 13.83 -13.08 -5.37
N ILE A 291 13.79 -14.42 -5.23
CA ILE A 291 13.48 -15.33 -6.34
C ILE A 291 12.10 -15.06 -6.91
N SER A 292 11.08 -14.89 -6.06
CA SER A 292 9.71 -14.53 -6.49
C SER A 292 9.70 -13.25 -7.32
N ILE A 293 10.36 -12.19 -6.84
CA ILE A 293 10.45 -10.92 -7.58
C ILE A 293 11.12 -11.12 -8.92
N ILE A 294 12.26 -11.83 -8.97
CA ILE A 294 12.97 -12.10 -10.23
C ILE A 294 12.08 -12.90 -11.19
N MET A 295 11.34 -13.90 -10.71
CA MET A 295 10.42 -14.68 -11.54
C MET A 295 9.30 -13.81 -12.15
N VAL A 296 8.77 -12.83 -11.38
CA VAL A 296 7.78 -11.87 -11.89
C VAL A 296 8.40 -10.97 -12.97
N LEU A 297 9.68 -10.60 -12.83
CA LEU A 297 10.37 -9.74 -13.80
C LEU A 297 10.70 -10.44 -15.11
N LEU A 298 10.80 -11.77 -15.09
CA LEU A 298 11.14 -12.60 -16.25
C LEU A 298 9.91 -13.21 -16.94
N GLY A 299 8.73 -13.13 -16.37
CA GLY A 299 7.46 -13.64 -16.91
C GLY A 299 6.53 -12.57 -17.39
#